data_0536111203e23ce9fa026da1b89fc239
#
_entry.id   0536111203e23ce9fa026da1b89fc239
#
_cell.length_a   1.000
_cell.length_b   1.000
_cell.length_c   1.000
_cell.angle_alpha   90.00
_cell.angle_beta   90.00
_cell.angle_gamma   90.00
#
_symmetry.space_group_name_H-M   'P 1'
#
loop_
_entity.id
_entity.type
_entity.pdbx_description
1 polymer ?
#
loop_
_entity_poly.entity_id
_entity_poly.type
_entity_poly.pdbx_seq_one_letter_code
_entity_poly.pdbx_strand_id
1 'polypeptide(L)'
;MDYCSHLKPGGYLELACVWPVPACDDKTLPTDCAYVEVCQTFQEIGAKIKADPDAPLHFQEYLQEAGFTNTSQAILKIPTSPWPKDPRLKRVGALELMNLMEGAQAFLLRGYTKEFGRTREELEVLLMRMRKELTTLKYHSYVSL
;
A
#
# COMPACT_ATOMS: atom_id res chain seq x y z
N MET A 1 -8.54 7.64 17.03
CA MET A 1 -9.01 9.01 16.72
C MET A 1 -10.51 9.04 16.84
N ASP A 2 -11.08 10.01 17.55
CA ASP A 2 -12.52 10.15 17.68
C ASP A 2 -13.08 11.01 16.55
N TYR A 3 -13.38 10.38 15.41
CA TYR A 3 -13.97 11.05 14.25
C TYR A 3 -15.43 11.45 14.50
N CYS A 4 -16.12 10.75 15.42
CA CYS A 4 -17.53 10.98 15.71
C CYS A 4 -17.77 12.34 16.36
N SER A 5 -16.86 12.84 17.18
CA SER A 5 -16.96 14.11 17.89
C SER A 5 -16.95 15.34 16.97
N HIS A 6 -16.49 15.18 15.74
CA HIS A 6 -16.37 16.26 14.74
C HIS A 6 -17.45 16.23 13.65
N LEU A 7 -18.31 15.22 13.65
CA LEU A 7 -19.40 15.08 12.69
C LEU A 7 -20.74 15.55 13.28
N LYS A 8 -21.52 16.25 12.47
CA LYS A 8 -22.90 16.53 12.79
C LYS A 8 -23.76 15.27 12.61
N PRO A 9 -24.90 15.13 13.34
CA PRO A 9 -25.84 14.05 13.08
C PRO A 9 -26.25 14.01 11.59
N GLY A 10 -26.19 12.83 10.98
CA GLY A 10 -26.42 12.65 9.54
C GLY A 10 -25.22 12.97 8.63
N GLY A 11 -24.06 13.31 9.20
CA GLY A 11 -22.81 13.51 8.43
C GLY A 11 -22.25 12.21 7.89
N TYR A 12 -21.39 12.31 6.88
CA TYR A 12 -20.72 11.18 6.22
C TYR A 12 -19.25 11.16 6.56
N LEU A 13 -18.69 9.94 6.68
CA LEU A 13 -17.25 9.69 6.76
C LEU A 13 -16.84 8.77 5.61
N GLU A 14 -15.79 9.14 4.90
CA GLU A 14 -15.15 8.31 3.89
C GLU A 14 -13.72 8.02 4.36
N LEU A 15 -13.34 6.73 4.34
CA LEU A 15 -12.00 6.27 4.61
C LEU A 15 -11.47 5.63 3.33
N ALA A 16 -10.39 6.17 2.79
CA ALA A 16 -9.68 5.60 1.65
C ALA A 16 -8.22 5.33 2.05
N CYS A 17 -7.78 4.09 1.90
CA CYS A 17 -6.43 3.69 2.26
C CYS A 17 -5.94 2.55 1.37
N VAL A 18 -4.69 2.62 0.97
CA VAL A 18 -4.03 1.52 0.27
C VAL A 18 -3.58 0.48 1.30
N TRP A 19 -3.98 -0.77 1.10
CA TRP A 19 -3.41 -1.89 1.83
C TRP A 19 -2.10 -2.33 1.15
N PRO A 20 -0.94 -2.22 1.83
CA PRO A 20 0.38 -2.35 1.20
C PRO A 20 0.81 -3.82 1.03
N VAL A 21 -0.12 -4.73 0.75
CA VAL A 21 0.15 -6.12 0.43
C VAL A 21 -0.07 -6.33 -1.07
N PRO A 22 0.98 -6.66 -1.83
CA PRO A 22 0.84 -6.89 -3.25
C PRO A 22 0.12 -8.20 -3.53
N ALA A 23 -0.80 -8.18 -4.48
CA ALA A 23 -1.50 -9.35 -4.98
C ALA A 23 -1.28 -9.52 -6.49
N CYS A 24 -1.48 -10.74 -6.98
CA CYS A 24 -1.30 -11.10 -8.38
C CYS A 24 -2.21 -12.28 -8.72
N ASP A 25 -3.10 -12.12 -9.70
CA ASP A 25 -4.09 -13.15 -10.04
C ASP A 25 -3.52 -14.28 -10.92
N ASP A 26 -2.48 -13.99 -11.70
CA ASP A 26 -1.90 -14.89 -12.71
C ASP A 26 -0.53 -15.49 -12.30
N LYS A 27 -0.14 -15.30 -11.05
CA LYS A 27 1.11 -15.82 -10.47
C LYS A 27 2.40 -15.32 -11.15
N THR A 28 2.34 -14.19 -11.85
CA THR A 28 3.55 -13.58 -12.46
C THR A 28 4.43 -12.87 -11.45
N LEU A 29 3.94 -12.60 -10.23
CA LEU A 29 4.70 -11.98 -9.14
C LEU A 29 5.42 -13.06 -8.31
N PRO A 30 6.76 -13.14 -8.33
CA PRO A 30 7.49 -14.04 -7.44
C PRO A 30 7.37 -13.60 -5.98
N THR A 31 7.31 -14.56 -5.06
CA THR A 31 7.22 -14.30 -3.61
C THR A 31 8.52 -13.76 -3.01
N ASP A 32 9.64 -13.96 -3.69
CA ASP A 32 11.00 -13.57 -3.28
C ASP A 32 11.54 -12.35 -4.05
N CYS A 33 10.67 -11.62 -4.75
CA CYS A 33 11.09 -10.43 -5.48
C CYS A 33 11.25 -9.21 -4.54
N ALA A 34 12.06 -8.24 -4.98
CA ALA A 34 12.37 -7.05 -4.18
C ALA A 34 11.14 -6.18 -3.91
N TYR A 35 10.14 -6.19 -4.79
CA TYR A 35 8.89 -5.47 -4.55
C TYR A 35 8.12 -6.05 -3.35
N VAL A 36 8.02 -7.36 -3.25
CA VAL A 36 7.40 -8.04 -2.09
C VAL A 36 8.19 -7.76 -0.82
N GLU A 37 9.53 -7.82 -0.87
CA GLU A 37 10.42 -7.49 0.26
C GLU A 37 10.20 -6.05 0.76
N VAL A 38 10.04 -5.08 -0.15
CA VAL A 38 9.71 -3.69 0.19
C VAL A 38 8.37 -3.58 0.91
N CYS A 39 7.34 -4.24 0.41
CA CYS A 39 6.01 -4.23 1.04
C CYS A 39 6.01 -4.89 2.42
N GLN A 40 6.69 -6.01 2.58
CA GLN A 40 6.88 -6.67 3.88
C GLN A 40 7.63 -5.78 4.87
N THR A 41 8.71 -5.15 4.42
CA THR A 41 9.48 -4.19 5.22
C THR A 41 8.59 -3.04 5.71
N PHE A 42 7.71 -2.52 4.85
CA PHE A 42 6.77 -1.48 5.23
C PHE A 42 5.80 -1.95 6.33
N GLN A 43 5.25 -3.15 6.21
CA GLN A 43 4.37 -3.74 7.21
C GLN A 43 5.09 -3.97 8.55
N GLU A 44 6.31 -4.50 8.51
CA GLU A 44 7.12 -4.74 9.71
C GLU A 44 7.48 -3.43 10.42
N ILE A 45 7.77 -2.35 9.68
CA ILE A 45 7.98 -1.01 10.24
C ILE A 45 6.69 -0.55 10.94
N GLY A 46 5.54 -0.68 10.28
CA GLY A 46 4.24 -0.34 10.85
C GLY A 46 4.00 -1.03 12.19
N ALA A 47 4.21 -2.35 12.24
CA ALA A 47 4.06 -3.13 13.46
C ALA A 47 4.98 -2.65 14.60
N LYS A 48 6.24 -2.32 14.29
CA LYS A 48 7.22 -1.83 15.30
C LYS A 48 6.84 -0.47 15.87
N ILE A 49 6.31 0.44 15.07
CA ILE A 49 5.87 1.75 15.53
C ILE A 49 4.44 1.74 16.10
N LYS A 50 3.84 0.55 16.26
CA LYS A 50 2.45 0.35 16.73
C LYS A 50 1.41 1.00 15.83
N ALA A 51 1.71 1.18 14.55
CA ALA A 51 0.70 1.41 13.53
C ALA A 51 0.15 0.05 13.10
N ASP A 52 -1.14 0.01 12.83
CA ASP A 52 -1.79 -1.19 12.31
C ASP A 52 -1.82 -1.12 10.77
N PRO A 53 -0.92 -1.84 10.06
CA PRO A 53 -0.90 -1.81 8.60
C PRO A 53 -2.10 -2.54 7.97
N ASP A 54 -2.81 -3.36 8.74
CA ASP A 54 -4.00 -4.10 8.32
C ASP A 54 -5.30 -3.37 8.67
N ALA A 55 -5.23 -2.20 9.32
CA ALA A 55 -6.40 -1.40 9.64
C ALA A 55 -7.39 -1.19 8.47
N PRO A 56 -6.96 -1.05 7.19
CA PRO A 56 -7.88 -0.93 6.07
C PRO A 56 -8.83 -2.12 5.92
N LEU A 57 -8.42 -3.32 6.32
CA LEU A 57 -9.25 -4.52 6.26
C LEU A 57 -10.43 -4.47 7.26
N HIS A 58 -10.30 -3.68 8.33
CA HIS A 58 -11.23 -3.59 9.44
C HIS A 58 -12.04 -2.28 9.47
N PHE A 59 -11.88 -1.40 8.49
CA PHE A 59 -12.56 -0.09 8.48
C PHE A 59 -14.07 -0.20 8.60
N GLN A 60 -14.69 -1.18 7.96
CA GLN A 60 -16.13 -1.37 8.05
C GLN A 60 -16.57 -1.76 9.47
N GLU A 61 -15.82 -2.64 10.13
CA GLU A 61 -16.06 -3.05 11.51
C GLU A 61 -15.90 -1.86 12.47
N TYR A 62 -14.81 -1.09 12.34
CA TYR A 62 -14.57 0.10 13.16
C TYR A 62 -15.65 1.17 12.98
N LEU A 63 -16.17 1.36 11.77
CA LEU A 63 -17.26 2.30 11.54
C LEU A 63 -18.55 1.83 12.20
N GLN A 64 -18.88 0.54 12.14
CA GLN A 64 -20.06 -0.02 12.78
C GLN A 64 -19.97 0.06 14.30
N GLU A 65 -18.83 -0.27 14.89
CA GLU A 65 -18.57 -0.14 16.33
C GLU A 65 -18.65 1.31 16.81
N ALA A 66 -18.25 2.27 15.96
CA ALA A 66 -18.37 3.71 16.23
C ALA A 66 -19.80 4.25 16.06
N GLY A 67 -20.78 3.39 15.69
CA GLY A 67 -22.19 3.77 15.58
C GLY A 67 -22.61 4.31 14.21
N PHE A 68 -21.75 4.21 13.18
CA PHE A 68 -22.15 4.54 11.81
C PHE A 68 -23.11 3.50 11.26
N THR A 69 -24.18 3.98 10.62
CA THR A 69 -25.17 3.15 9.92
C THR A 69 -24.97 3.26 8.40
N ASN A 70 -25.48 2.30 7.64
CA ASN A 70 -25.39 2.29 6.17
C ASN A 70 -23.94 2.32 5.65
N THR A 71 -23.04 1.60 6.33
CA THR A 71 -21.65 1.47 5.91
C THR A 71 -21.56 0.63 4.62
N SER A 72 -20.77 1.07 3.68
CA SER A 72 -20.45 0.34 2.44
C SER A 72 -18.94 0.33 2.22
N GLN A 73 -18.44 -0.73 1.63
CA GLN A 73 -17.03 -0.86 1.27
C GLN A 73 -16.90 -1.18 -0.21
N ALA A 74 -15.93 -0.55 -0.87
CA ALA A 74 -15.52 -0.90 -2.23
C ALA A 74 -14.02 -1.20 -2.21
N ILE A 75 -13.62 -2.30 -2.82
CA ILE A 75 -12.20 -2.67 -2.97
C ILE A 75 -11.81 -2.45 -4.42
N LEU A 76 -10.85 -1.58 -4.64
CA LEU A 76 -10.34 -1.24 -5.97
C LEU A 76 -8.93 -1.79 -6.15
N LYS A 77 -8.68 -2.49 -7.26
CA LYS A 77 -7.35 -2.97 -7.64
C LYS A 77 -6.56 -1.84 -8.29
N ILE A 78 -5.44 -1.43 -7.68
CA ILE A 78 -4.51 -0.45 -8.24
C ILE A 78 -3.32 -1.20 -8.81
N PRO A 79 -3.15 -1.27 -10.14
CA PRO A 79 -1.97 -1.89 -10.74
C PRO A 79 -0.70 -1.15 -10.32
N THR A 80 0.36 -1.89 -9.99
CA THR A 80 1.63 -1.32 -9.52
C THR A 80 2.57 -0.87 -10.66
N SER A 81 2.17 -1.14 -11.89
CA SER A 81 2.86 -0.69 -13.11
C SER A 81 1.89 -0.70 -14.30
N PRO A 82 2.21 -0.08 -15.45
CA PRO A 82 1.29 0.04 -16.57
C PRO A 82 1.14 -1.25 -17.41
N TRP A 83 1.08 -2.41 -16.76
CA TRP A 83 0.89 -3.72 -17.39
C TRP A 83 -0.54 -3.95 -17.94
N PRO A 84 -1.65 -3.37 -17.40
CA PRO A 84 -2.98 -3.67 -17.92
C PRO A 84 -3.17 -3.23 -19.36
N LYS A 85 -4.01 -3.98 -20.10
CA LYS A 85 -4.40 -3.62 -21.47
C LYS A 85 -5.41 -2.46 -21.48
N ASP A 86 -6.27 -2.39 -20.47
CA ASP A 86 -7.25 -1.32 -20.33
C ASP A 86 -6.53 0.04 -20.19
N PRO A 87 -6.88 1.04 -21.03
CA PRO A 87 -6.16 2.32 -21.05
C PRO A 87 -6.30 3.13 -19.74
N ARG A 88 -7.42 2.95 -19.00
CA ARG A 88 -7.65 3.64 -17.72
C ARG A 88 -6.78 3.01 -16.65
N LEU A 89 -6.80 1.68 -16.51
CA LEU A 89 -5.98 0.98 -15.54
C LEU A 89 -4.49 1.11 -15.85
N LYS A 90 -4.11 1.15 -17.13
CA LYS A 90 -2.73 1.42 -17.55
C LYS A 90 -2.24 2.78 -17.05
N ARG A 91 -3.08 3.83 -17.13
CA ARG A 91 -2.72 5.16 -16.59
C ARG A 91 -2.61 5.16 -15.08
N VAL A 92 -3.53 4.48 -14.38
CA VAL A 92 -3.45 4.30 -12.93
C VAL A 92 -2.14 3.59 -12.55
N GLY A 93 -1.81 2.50 -13.23
CA GLY A 93 -0.56 1.77 -13.00
C GLY A 93 0.71 2.60 -13.30
N ALA A 94 0.67 3.50 -14.29
CA ALA A 94 1.78 4.40 -14.55
C ALA A 94 1.99 5.43 -13.43
N LEU A 95 0.90 5.97 -12.88
CA LEU A 95 0.96 6.90 -11.74
C LEU A 95 1.44 6.19 -10.47
N GLU A 96 0.96 4.96 -10.22
CA GLU A 96 1.40 4.18 -9.07
C GLU A 96 2.87 3.78 -9.18
N LEU A 97 3.34 3.38 -10.37
CA LEU A 97 4.75 3.14 -10.62
C LEU A 97 5.59 4.37 -10.28
N MET A 98 5.18 5.56 -10.73
CA MET A 98 5.88 6.81 -10.43
C MET A 98 5.90 7.10 -8.92
N ASN A 99 4.76 6.89 -8.23
CA ASN A 99 4.66 7.02 -6.79
C ASN A 99 5.64 6.08 -6.04
N LEU A 100 5.73 4.81 -6.45
CA LEU A 100 6.67 3.85 -5.89
C LEU A 100 8.14 4.22 -6.19
N MET A 101 8.44 4.70 -7.40
CA MET A 101 9.78 5.11 -7.79
C MET A 101 10.32 6.27 -6.95
N GLU A 102 9.48 7.25 -6.65
CA GLU A 102 9.87 8.48 -5.96
C GLU A 102 9.61 8.40 -4.45
N GLY A 103 8.49 7.81 -4.04
CA GLY A 103 8.00 7.86 -2.67
C GLY A 103 8.55 6.77 -1.75
N ALA A 104 8.89 5.58 -2.26
CA ALA A 104 9.21 4.43 -1.41
C ALA A 104 10.35 4.71 -0.41
N GLN A 105 11.38 5.45 -0.81
CA GLN A 105 12.49 5.82 0.08
C GLN A 105 12.03 6.70 1.24
N ALA A 106 11.17 7.69 0.98
CA ALA A 106 10.68 8.60 2.01
C ALA A 106 9.86 7.86 3.08
N PHE A 107 9.06 6.87 2.69
CA PHE A 107 8.27 6.07 3.62
C PHE A 107 9.12 5.10 4.46
N LEU A 108 10.15 4.51 3.85
CA LEU A 108 10.89 3.43 4.49
C LEU A 108 12.11 3.89 5.28
N LEU A 109 12.80 4.96 4.86
CA LEU A 109 14.13 5.32 5.35
C LEU A 109 14.20 5.41 6.88
N ARG A 110 13.25 6.11 7.50
CA ARG A 110 13.26 6.30 8.96
C ARG A 110 13.07 4.98 9.70
N GLY A 111 12.08 4.17 9.30
CA GLY A 111 11.82 2.89 9.93
C GLY A 111 12.95 1.90 9.67
N TYR A 112 13.46 1.84 8.46
CA TYR A 112 14.55 0.96 8.06
C TYR A 112 15.82 1.20 8.87
N THR A 113 16.17 2.48 9.08
CA THR A 113 17.38 2.83 9.83
C THR A 113 17.18 2.79 11.34
N LYS A 114 16.06 3.29 11.86
CA LYS A 114 15.85 3.39 13.32
C LYS A 114 15.32 2.10 13.95
N GLU A 115 14.39 1.42 13.27
CA GLU A 115 13.71 0.25 13.85
C GLU A 115 14.46 -1.06 13.58
N PHE A 116 15.20 -1.14 12.46
CA PHE A 116 15.99 -2.31 12.11
C PHE A 116 17.51 -2.11 12.24
N GLY A 117 17.99 -0.89 12.49
CA GLY A 117 19.41 -0.60 12.57
C GLY A 117 20.17 -0.81 11.27
N ARG A 118 19.47 -0.86 10.13
CA ARG A 118 20.04 -1.05 8.79
C ARG A 118 20.52 0.28 8.21
N THR A 119 21.38 0.21 7.20
CA THR A 119 21.95 1.41 6.59
C THR A 119 21.05 1.96 5.47
N ARG A 120 21.28 3.23 5.13
CA ARG A 120 20.63 3.87 3.98
C ARG A 120 21.02 3.19 2.67
N GLU A 121 22.28 2.80 2.55
CA GLU A 121 22.84 2.15 1.37
C GLU A 121 22.18 0.80 1.10
N GLU A 122 21.91 0.00 2.14
CA GLU A 122 21.15 -1.26 2.02
C GLU A 122 19.73 -1.00 1.51
N LEU A 123 19.05 0.03 2.00
CA LEU A 123 17.73 0.42 1.50
C LEU A 123 17.81 0.84 0.03
N GLU A 124 18.81 1.64 -0.35
CA GLU A 124 18.97 2.09 -1.75
C GLU A 124 19.18 0.91 -2.70
N VAL A 125 19.95 -0.12 -2.30
CA VAL A 125 20.12 -1.36 -3.07
C VAL A 125 18.80 -2.10 -3.23
N LEU A 126 18.03 -2.25 -2.16
CA LEU A 126 16.70 -2.89 -2.21
C LEU A 126 15.76 -2.13 -3.15
N LEU A 127 15.68 -0.81 -3.02
CA LEU A 127 14.83 0.03 -3.86
C LEU A 127 15.28 0.03 -5.33
N MET A 128 16.58 -0.05 -5.61
CA MET A 128 17.10 -0.19 -6.97
C MET A 128 16.61 -1.51 -7.60
N ARG A 129 16.66 -2.62 -6.87
CA ARG A 129 16.15 -3.92 -7.32
C ARG A 129 14.64 -3.83 -7.61
N MET A 130 13.85 -3.29 -6.68
CA MET A 130 12.40 -3.09 -6.84
C MET A 130 12.09 -2.28 -8.10
N ARG A 131 12.76 -1.14 -8.29
CA ARG A 131 12.59 -0.27 -9.47
C ARG A 131 12.86 -1.02 -10.78
N LYS A 132 13.94 -1.78 -10.83
CA LYS A 132 14.29 -2.61 -11.98
C LYS A 132 13.21 -3.65 -12.28
N GLU A 133 12.69 -4.32 -11.26
CA GLU A 133 11.65 -5.35 -11.39
C GLU A 133 10.34 -4.77 -11.93
N LEU A 134 9.83 -3.69 -11.32
CA LEU A 134 8.56 -3.07 -11.70
C LEU A 134 8.57 -2.47 -13.11
N THR A 135 9.73 -1.99 -13.59
CA THR A 135 9.85 -1.44 -14.95
C THR A 135 9.86 -2.50 -16.06
N THR A 136 10.06 -3.77 -15.71
CA THR A 136 10.00 -4.86 -16.71
C THR A 136 8.58 -5.14 -17.23
N LEU A 137 7.55 -4.67 -16.55
CA LEU A 137 6.14 -4.93 -16.81
C LEU A 137 5.76 -6.44 -16.84
N LYS A 138 6.63 -7.29 -16.30
CA LYS A 138 6.42 -8.75 -16.26
C LYS A 138 5.51 -9.17 -15.11
N TYR A 139 5.44 -8.35 -14.06
CA TYR A 139 4.63 -8.62 -12.87
C TYR A 139 3.27 -7.94 -13.01
N HIS A 140 2.22 -8.73 -13.07
CA HIS A 140 0.85 -8.22 -13.13
C HIS A 140 0.30 -8.01 -11.72
N SER A 141 1.10 -7.35 -10.90
CA SER A 141 0.76 -7.08 -9.50
C SER A 141 -0.14 -5.86 -9.34
N TYR A 142 -0.90 -5.86 -8.25
CA TYR A 142 -1.73 -4.76 -7.81
C TYR A 142 -1.74 -4.68 -6.28
N VAL A 143 -2.11 -3.53 -5.75
CA VAL A 143 -2.50 -3.34 -4.34
C VAL A 143 -3.98 -3.00 -4.26
N SER A 144 -4.58 -3.21 -3.10
CA SER A 144 -5.99 -2.90 -2.84
C SER A 144 -6.15 -1.52 -2.19
N LEU A 145 -7.13 -0.74 -2.68
CA LEU A 145 -7.60 0.51 -2.09
C LEU A 145 -9.01 0.32 -1.59
#